data_e43ed6d1119978e3fbee6f44e039762b
#
_entry.id   e43ed6d1119978e3fbee6f44e039762b
#
_cell.length_a   1.000
_cell.length_b   1.000
_cell.length_c   1.000
_cell.angle_alpha   90.00
_cell.angle_beta   90.00
_cell.angle_gamma   90.00
#
_symmetry.space_group_name_H-M   'P 1'
#
loop_
_entity.id
_entity.type
_entity.pdbx_description
1 polymer ?
#
loop_
_entity_poly.entity_id
_entity_poly.type
_entity_poly.pdbx_seq_one_letter_code
_entity_poly.pdbx_strand_id
1 'polypeptide(L)'
;MSDGRADLILASAKTLIVNGQSTEQTVATSSRLAARLGLHATILVGWGELILQADDGRRTAVRIVGADPTGVDMDRVASTMRVIDEVIDDRLAPEVARRKIETIARARPVPTWLFTIAAAAGAAALSVIFGVHHLTAASLIAVSAAAGALLRRGVAHFTGNAFLQPFCAALLAGVVGALAVRYQLSSSLRLVAVCPCMILVPGPHILNGGLDLIRGRVHLGASRVVFAGLVIVAISTGLLLGMALFGIALPVDPAGRVVPLWQDVVAAGVAVAAYSIFFSMPLRMLAWPVAIGTLAHALRWCVMTGLGVGPASGALIACITAGLVLTPVANRWRMPFAAVGFAAVVSMMPGVFLFRMASGLAQIAKDPAGAPALAGGSFSDAVTAIAIVLAMSLGLLAPKLVIDSLSARVPARRPGTGRTP
;
A
#
# COMPACT_ATOMS: atom_id res chain seq x y z
N MET A 1 38.60 -8.15 -8.07
CA MET A 1 37.31 -7.43 -8.17
C MET A 1 36.79 -7.15 -6.79
N SER A 2 36.44 -5.95 -6.47
CA SER A 2 35.86 -5.69 -5.18
C SER A 2 34.43 -6.27 -5.16
N ASP A 3 34.26 -7.48 -4.62
CA ASP A 3 32.96 -8.10 -4.37
C ASP A 3 32.05 -7.15 -3.57
N GLY A 4 32.62 -6.25 -2.77
CA GLY A 4 31.91 -5.30 -1.94
C GLY A 4 31.03 -4.28 -2.68
N ARG A 5 31.38 -3.85 -3.92
CA ARG A 5 30.57 -2.90 -4.70
C ARG A 5 29.28 -3.55 -5.23
N ALA A 6 29.41 -4.75 -5.79
CA ALA A 6 28.26 -5.53 -6.27
C ALA A 6 27.35 -5.94 -5.10
N ASP A 7 27.94 -6.32 -3.96
CA ASP A 7 27.21 -6.67 -2.74
C ASP A 7 26.41 -5.48 -2.18
N LEU A 8 26.98 -4.26 -2.21
CA LEU A 8 26.27 -3.04 -1.81
C LEU A 8 25.03 -2.80 -2.70
N ILE A 9 25.18 -2.93 -4.03
CA ILE A 9 24.07 -2.74 -4.97
C ILE A 9 22.96 -3.77 -4.69
N LEU A 10 23.34 -5.03 -4.53
CA LEU A 10 22.39 -6.12 -4.30
C LEU A 10 21.67 -6.01 -2.94
N ALA A 11 22.41 -5.68 -1.87
CA ALA A 11 21.85 -5.45 -0.55
C ALA A 11 20.87 -4.27 -0.56
N SER A 12 21.21 -3.19 -1.27
CA SER A 12 20.35 -2.03 -1.45
C SER A 12 19.05 -2.40 -2.18
N ALA A 13 19.18 -3.05 -3.34
CA ALA A 13 18.04 -3.48 -4.15
C ALA A 13 17.12 -4.44 -3.38
N LYS A 14 17.71 -5.41 -2.66
CA LYS A 14 16.98 -6.33 -1.80
C LYS A 14 16.19 -5.57 -0.72
N THR A 15 16.84 -4.67 0.02
CA THR A 15 16.18 -3.92 1.09
C THR A 15 15.04 -3.06 0.54
N LEU A 16 15.18 -2.47 -0.64
CA LEU A 16 14.12 -1.71 -1.28
C LEU A 16 12.92 -2.59 -1.66
N ILE A 17 13.15 -3.69 -2.39
CA ILE A 17 12.05 -4.48 -2.97
C ILE A 17 11.28 -5.26 -1.91
N VAL A 18 11.95 -5.84 -0.91
CA VAL A 18 11.29 -6.60 0.16
C VAL A 18 10.49 -5.73 1.13
N ASN A 19 10.73 -4.42 1.15
CA ASN A 19 10.00 -3.46 1.97
C ASN A 19 8.98 -2.62 1.18
N GLY A 20 8.62 -3.04 -0.04
CA GLY A 20 7.48 -2.49 -0.77
C GLY A 20 7.80 -1.35 -1.74
N GLN A 21 9.10 -1.08 -2.03
CA GLN A 21 9.46 -0.14 -3.10
C GLN A 21 9.00 -0.68 -4.47
N SER A 22 8.64 0.23 -5.37
CA SER A 22 8.31 -0.15 -6.73
C SER A 22 9.52 -0.73 -7.47
N THR A 23 9.26 -1.69 -8.34
CA THR A 23 10.30 -2.34 -9.16
C THR A 23 11.08 -1.32 -9.97
N GLU A 24 10.40 -0.36 -10.59
CA GLU A 24 11.05 0.69 -11.38
C GLU A 24 12.03 1.52 -10.57
N GLN A 25 11.60 2.05 -9.42
CA GLN A 25 12.48 2.85 -8.59
C GLN A 25 13.63 2.03 -8.01
N THR A 26 13.39 0.76 -7.68
CA THR A 26 14.45 -0.14 -7.24
C THR A 26 15.52 -0.30 -8.31
N VAL A 27 15.11 -0.61 -9.55
CA VAL A 27 16.03 -0.77 -10.69
C VAL A 27 16.75 0.55 -11.01
N ALA A 28 16.01 1.65 -11.15
CA ALA A 28 16.60 2.95 -11.50
C ALA A 28 17.62 3.44 -10.45
N THR A 29 17.27 3.32 -9.16
CA THR A 29 18.16 3.74 -8.07
C THR A 29 19.41 2.86 -7.99
N SER A 30 19.25 1.55 -8.17
CA SER A 30 20.37 0.61 -8.17
C SER A 30 21.29 0.81 -9.38
N SER A 31 20.75 1.16 -10.54
CA SER A 31 21.56 1.49 -11.73
C SER A 31 22.34 2.79 -11.54
N ARG A 32 21.74 3.83 -10.89
CA ARG A 32 22.44 5.06 -10.52
C ARG A 32 23.59 4.79 -9.53
N LEU A 33 23.35 3.95 -8.53
CA LEU A 33 24.37 3.53 -7.58
C LEU A 33 25.50 2.77 -8.27
N ALA A 34 25.17 1.84 -9.17
CA ALA A 34 26.15 1.07 -9.94
C ALA A 34 27.04 1.99 -10.80
N ALA A 35 26.45 2.91 -11.55
CA ALA A 35 27.17 3.90 -12.35
C ALA A 35 28.13 4.75 -11.49
N ARG A 36 27.71 5.16 -10.30
CA ARG A 36 28.55 5.90 -9.36
C ARG A 36 29.72 5.06 -8.84
N LEU A 37 29.52 3.75 -8.69
CA LEU A 37 30.56 2.81 -8.27
C LEU A 37 31.47 2.34 -9.42
N GLY A 38 31.29 2.88 -10.64
CA GLY A 38 32.04 2.48 -11.83
C GLY A 38 31.69 1.07 -12.34
N LEU A 39 30.43 0.66 -12.19
CA LEU A 39 29.92 -0.63 -12.67
C LEU A 39 28.76 -0.42 -13.64
N HIS A 40 28.74 -1.23 -14.68
CA HIS A 40 27.53 -1.44 -15.49
C HIS A 40 26.73 -2.56 -14.84
N ALA A 41 25.50 -2.26 -14.38
CA ALA A 41 24.67 -3.24 -13.69
C ALA A 41 23.31 -3.40 -14.32
N THR A 42 22.92 -4.65 -14.52
CA THR A 42 21.54 -5.04 -14.88
C THR A 42 20.94 -5.79 -13.72
N ILE A 43 19.74 -5.33 -13.28
CA ILE A 43 19.00 -5.97 -12.19
C ILE A 43 17.72 -6.55 -12.75
N LEU A 44 17.55 -7.85 -12.57
CA LEU A 44 16.32 -8.57 -12.84
C LEU A 44 15.61 -8.83 -11.52
N VAL A 45 14.35 -8.39 -11.45
CA VAL A 45 13.52 -8.54 -10.24
C VAL A 45 12.49 -9.63 -10.53
N GLY A 46 12.60 -10.75 -9.82
CA GLY A 46 11.62 -11.82 -9.78
C GLY A 46 10.78 -11.78 -8.49
N TRP A 47 9.80 -12.67 -8.41
CA TRP A 47 9.11 -12.94 -7.14
C TRP A 47 9.93 -13.95 -6.35
N GLY A 48 10.42 -13.53 -5.20
CA GLY A 48 11.28 -14.37 -4.36
C GLY A 48 12.77 -14.25 -4.64
N GLU A 49 13.18 -13.56 -5.72
CA GLU A 49 14.60 -13.47 -6.09
C GLU A 49 14.97 -12.15 -6.76
N LEU A 50 16.24 -11.78 -6.59
CA LEU A 50 16.89 -10.70 -7.32
C LEU A 50 18.16 -11.24 -7.96
N ILE A 51 18.35 -10.94 -9.25
CA ILE A 51 19.55 -11.27 -10.00
C ILE A 51 20.23 -9.97 -10.39
N LEU A 52 21.49 -9.82 -10.00
CA LEU A 52 22.36 -8.72 -10.36
C LEU A 52 23.45 -9.24 -11.29
N GLN A 53 23.50 -8.71 -12.50
CA GLN A 53 24.66 -8.81 -13.38
C GLN A 53 25.43 -7.49 -13.30
N ALA A 54 26.68 -7.55 -12.86
CA ALA A 54 27.55 -6.39 -12.72
C ALA A 54 28.82 -6.60 -13.56
N ASP A 55 29.19 -5.57 -14.33
CA ASP A 55 30.35 -5.57 -15.22
C ASP A 55 31.25 -4.36 -14.90
N ASP A 56 32.56 -4.58 -14.72
CA ASP A 56 33.56 -3.53 -14.49
C ASP A 56 34.40 -3.23 -15.74
N GLY A 57 33.98 -3.72 -16.92
CA GLY A 57 34.70 -3.61 -18.20
C GLY A 57 35.81 -4.64 -18.37
N ARG A 58 36.12 -5.44 -17.35
CA ARG A 58 37.12 -6.52 -17.39
C ARG A 58 36.51 -7.87 -17.03
N ARG A 59 35.53 -7.88 -16.14
CA ARG A 59 34.86 -9.10 -15.64
C ARG A 59 33.39 -8.82 -15.40
N THR A 60 32.58 -9.77 -15.83
CA THR A 60 31.14 -9.82 -15.52
C THR A 60 30.91 -10.75 -14.34
N ALA A 61 30.23 -10.28 -13.31
CA ALA A 61 29.83 -11.08 -12.16
C ALA A 61 28.30 -11.15 -12.08
N VAL A 62 27.76 -12.35 -11.87
CA VAL A 62 26.34 -12.57 -11.61
C VAL A 62 26.17 -12.91 -10.12
N ARG A 63 25.23 -12.27 -9.47
CA ARG A 63 24.85 -12.50 -8.07
C ARG A 63 23.35 -12.72 -7.96
N ILE A 64 22.94 -13.68 -7.16
CA ILE A 64 21.54 -14.03 -6.92
C ILE A 64 21.30 -13.96 -5.42
N VAL A 65 20.16 -13.39 -5.01
CA VAL A 65 19.74 -13.35 -3.60
C VAL A 65 18.23 -13.56 -3.49
N GLY A 66 17.80 -14.31 -2.48
CA GLY A 66 16.37 -14.42 -2.15
C GLY A 66 15.82 -13.07 -1.71
N ALA A 67 14.66 -12.68 -2.26
CA ALA A 67 14.02 -11.39 -2.02
C ALA A 67 12.49 -11.51 -2.14
N ASP A 68 11.83 -11.95 -1.07
CA ASP A 68 10.38 -12.08 -1.01
C ASP A 68 9.73 -10.71 -0.75
N PRO A 69 9.04 -10.09 -1.71
CA PRO A 69 8.44 -8.76 -1.58
C PRO A 69 7.10 -8.81 -0.84
N THR A 70 7.03 -9.46 0.32
CA THR A 70 5.81 -9.66 1.11
C THR A 70 5.60 -8.59 2.19
N GLY A 71 6.66 -7.85 2.54
CA GLY A 71 6.65 -6.81 3.56
C GLY A 71 6.38 -5.41 2.99
N VAL A 72 5.96 -4.51 3.89
CA VAL A 72 5.91 -3.06 3.61
C VAL A 72 6.46 -2.32 4.82
N ASP A 73 7.60 -1.65 4.65
CA ASP A 73 8.20 -0.80 5.66
C ASP A 73 8.81 0.44 4.99
N MET A 74 8.08 1.56 5.10
CA MET A 74 8.43 2.78 4.38
C MET A 74 9.64 3.50 4.98
N ASP A 75 9.94 3.29 6.27
CA ASP A 75 11.15 3.86 6.89
C ASP A 75 12.41 3.18 6.36
N ARG A 76 12.39 1.86 6.23
CA ARG A 76 13.52 1.12 5.64
C ARG A 76 13.75 1.53 4.19
N VAL A 77 12.68 1.73 3.40
CA VAL A 77 12.77 2.22 2.02
C VAL A 77 13.39 3.63 1.99
N ALA A 78 12.83 4.57 2.77
CA ALA A 78 13.30 5.95 2.79
C ALA A 78 14.74 6.08 3.31
N SER A 79 15.09 5.30 4.34
CA SER A 79 16.45 5.29 4.92
C SER A 79 17.47 4.68 3.96
N THR A 80 17.12 3.59 3.24
CA THR A 80 17.98 3.00 2.20
C THR A 80 18.19 3.96 1.04
N MET A 81 17.13 4.61 0.55
CA MET A 81 17.24 5.63 -0.52
C MET A 81 18.18 6.75 -0.13
N ARG A 82 18.12 7.24 1.13
CA ARG A 82 19.03 8.27 1.63
C ARG A 82 20.47 7.82 1.65
N VAL A 83 20.75 6.60 2.13
CA VAL A 83 22.12 6.05 2.12
C VAL A 83 22.65 5.95 0.70
N ILE A 84 21.83 5.52 -0.26
CA ILE A 84 22.22 5.47 -1.67
C ILE A 84 22.52 6.87 -2.21
N ASP A 85 21.69 7.87 -1.92
CA ASP A 85 21.92 9.25 -2.35
C ASP A 85 23.20 9.83 -1.70
N GLU A 86 23.50 9.51 -0.42
CA GLU A 86 24.75 9.90 0.24
C GLU A 86 25.99 9.32 -0.47
N VAL A 87 25.91 8.08 -0.99
CA VAL A 87 26.99 7.48 -1.78
C VAL A 87 27.12 8.14 -3.15
N ILE A 88 26.00 8.41 -3.82
CA ILE A 88 25.99 9.05 -5.14
C ILE A 88 26.56 10.46 -5.06
N ASP A 89 26.25 11.20 -3.99
CA ASP A 89 26.71 12.57 -3.74
C ASP A 89 28.15 12.62 -3.10
N ASP A 90 28.91 11.53 -3.06
CA ASP A 90 30.25 11.41 -2.44
C ASP A 90 30.34 11.75 -0.94
N ARG A 91 29.22 11.71 -0.23
CA ARG A 91 29.16 12.02 1.20
C ARG A 91 29.35 10.79 2.09
N LEU A 92 29.34 9.59 1.50
CA LEU A 92 29.45 8.35 2.25
C LEU A 92 30.26 7.30 1.47
N ALA A 93 31.28 6.71 2.12
CA ALA A 93 32.07 5.64 1.54
C ALA A 93 31.22 4.36 1.35
N PRO A 94 31.44 3.57 0.26
CA PRO A 94 30.66 2.38 -0.05
C PRO A 94 30.66 1.32 1.08
N GLU A 95 31.79 1.13 1.76
CA GLU A 95 31.94 0.16 2.85
C GLU A 95 31.09 0.54 4.07
N VAL A 96 30.99 1.84 4.37
CA VAL A 96 30.15 2.37 5.44
C VAL A 96 28.68 2.27 5.06
N ALA A 97 28.36 2.57 3.78
CA ALA A 97 27.01 2.46 3.24
C ALA A 97 26.48 1.02 3.36
N ARG A 98 27.30 0.02 3.03
CA ARG A 98 26.92 -1.38 3.16
C ARG A 98 26.52 -1.73 4.60
N ARG A 99 27.32 -1.36 5.58
CA ARG A 99 27.03 -1.58 7.01
C ARG A 99 25.77 -0.86 7.45
N LYS A 100 25.54 0.38 6.99
CA LYS A 100 24.29 1.12 7.26
C LYS A 100 23.08 0.39 6.68
N ILE A 101 23.13 -0.12 5.45
CA ILE A 101 22.02 -0.84 4.82
C ILE A 101 21.73 -2.15 5.56
N GLU A 102 22.76 -2.89 5.97
CA GLU A 102 22.57 -4.09 6.80
C GLU A 102 21.88 -3.76 8.14
N THR A 103 22.23 -2.63 8.76
CA THR A 103 21.59 -2.14 9.99
C THR A 103 20.14 -1.75 9.73
N ILE A 104 19.85 -1.03 8.63
CA ILE A 104 18.48 -0.66 8.22
C ILE A 104 17.63 -1.91 7.99
N ALA A 105 18.17 -2.92 7.29
CA ALA A 105 17.46 -4.16 7.02
C ALA A 105 17.03 -4.92 8.29
N ARG A 106 17.78 -4.76 9.39
CA ARG A 106 17.51 -5.37 10.72
C ARG A 106 16.79 -4.42 11.69
N ALA A 107 16.53 -3.17 11.30
CA ALA A 107 15.88 -2.20 12.16
C ALA A 107 14.50 -2.71 12.62
N ARG A 108 14.13 -2.36 13.84
CA ARG A 108 12.79 -2.71 14.35
C ARG A 108 11.72 -1.88 13.64
N PRO A 109 10.56 -2.47 13.28
CA PRO A 109 9.45 -1.71 12.74
C PRO A 109 8.91 -0.75 13.80
N VAL A 110 7.96 0.09 13.40
CA VAL A 110 7.22 1.02 14.27
C VAL A 110 6.84 0.33 15.61
N PRO A 111 6.96 1.02 16.77
CA PRO A 111 6.60 0.47 18.08
C PRO A 111 5.16 -0.04 18.12
N THR A 112 4.91 -1.15 18.85
CA THR A 112 3.59 -1.81 18.88
C THR A 112 2.46 -0.89 19.33
N TRP A 113 2.70 -0.02 20.31
CA TRP A 113 1.68 0.93 20.77
C TRP A 113 1.25 1.91 19.67
N LEU A 114 2.22 2.44 18.90
CA LEU A 114 1.93 3.39 17.82
C LEU A 114 1.25 2.69 16.65
N PHE A 115 1.68 1.46 16.30
CA PHE A 115 1.02 0.61 15.33
C PHE A 115 -0.44 0.32 15.70
N THR A 116 -0.70 0.05 16.98
CA THR A 116 -2.05 -0.25 17.52
C THR A 116 -2.94 0.98 17.46
N ILE A 117 -2.44 2.16 17.89
CA ILE A 117 -3.18 3.43 17.81
C ILE A 117 -3.48 3.78 16.36
N ALA A 118 -2.51 3.61 15.46
CA ALA A 118 -2.71 3.84 14.03
C ALA A 118 -3.78 2.92 13.45
N ALA A 119 -3.78 1.63 13.79
CA ALA A 119 -4.83 0.71 13.35
C ALA A 119 -6.22 1.13 13.84
N ALA A 120 -6.35 1.50 15.11
CA ALA A 120 -7.60 1.98 15.70
C ALA A 120 -8.11 3.26 15.02
N ALA A 121 -7.25 4.27 14.91
CA ALA A 121 -7.59 5.57 14.31
C ALA A 121 -7.93 5.43 12.82
N GLY A 122 -7.17 4.62 12.08
CA GLY A 122 -7.41 4.36 10.64
C GLY A 122 -8.75 3.66 10.40
N ALA A 123 -9.08 2.63 11.18
CA ALA A 123 -10.35 1.92 11.07
C ALA A 123 -11.54 2.80 11.46
N ALA A 124 -11.41 3.60 12.54
CA ALA A 124 -12.43 4.56 12.93
C ALA A 124 -12.64 5.65 11.87
N ALA A 125 -11.57 6.19 11.30
CA ALA A 125 -11.65 7.17 10.22
C ALA A 125 -12.34 6.61 8.98
N LEU A 126 -11.97 5.39 8.55
CA LEU A 126 -12.65 4.70 7.46
C LEU A 126 -14.15 4.52 7.75
N SER A 127 -14.52 4.19 8.98
CA SER A 127 -15.92 4.03 9.35
C SER A 127 -16.72 5.32 9.16
N VAL A 128 -16.13 6.48 9.47
CA VAL A 128 -16.75 7.79 9.22
C VAL A 128 -16.93 8.02 7.71
N ILE A 129 -15.91 7.74 6.88
CA ILE A 129 -15.99 7.85 5.42
C ILE A 129 -17.14 7.00 4.86
N PHE A 130 -17.39 5.82 5.45
CA PHE A 130 -18.49 4.92 5.05
C PHE A 130 -19.82 5.21 5.75
N GLY A 131 -19.94 6.34 6.46
CA GLY A 131 -21.21 6.85 6.98
C GLY A 131 -21.59 6.40 8.39
N VAL A 132 -20.66 5.84 9.17
CA VAL A 132 -20.88 5.61 10.61
C VAL A 132 -20.93 6.95 11.33
N HIS A 133 -22.02 7.20 12.05
CA HIS A 133 -22.26 8.45 12.81
C HIS A 133 -22.45 8.21 14.31
N HIS A 134 -22.61 6.97 14.73
CA HIS A 134 -22.76 6.61 16.14
C HIS A 134 -21.39 6.35 16.78
N LEU A 135 -21.12 7.04 17.89
CA LEU A 135 -19.86 6.91 18.62
C LEU A 135 -19.62 5.47 19.10
N THR A 136 -20.68 4.77 19.52
CA THR A 136 -20.60 3.35 19.91
C THR A 136 -20.07 2.45 18.80
N ALA A 137 -20.54 2.62 17.57
CA ALA A 137 -20.04 1.85 16.42
C ALA A 137 -18.58 2.20 16.11
N ALA A 138 -18.24 3.49 16.10
CA ALA A 138 -16.86 3.93 15.84
C ALA A 138 -15.88 3.43 16.93
N SER A 139 -16.29 3.43 18.20
CA SER A 139 -15.47 2.91 19.30
C SER A 139 -15.29 1.39 19.22
N LEU A 140 -16.35 0.63 18.91
CA LEU A 140 -16.23 -0.82 18.66
C LEU A 140 -15.28 -1.13 17.52
N ILE A 141 -15.35 -0.38 16.42
CA ILE A 141 -14.43 -0.50 15.27
C ILE A 141 -12.99 -0.23 15.69
N ALA A 142 -12.77 0.87 16.43
CA ALA A 142 -11.44 1.24 16.91
C ALA A 142 -10.84 0.18 17.85
N VAL A 143 -11.62 -0.31 18.82
CA VAL A 143 -11.19 -1.36 19.75
C VAL A 143 -10.92 -2.68 19.03
N SER A 144 -11.79 -3.08 18.11
CA SER A 144 -11.61 -4.27 17.28
C SER A 144 -10.33 -4.20 16.45
N ALA A 145 -10.08 -3.06 15.80
CA ALA A 145 -8.86 -2.85 15.02
C ALA A 145 -7.60 -2.83 15.90
N ALA A 146 -7.66 -2.22 17.08
CA ALA A 146 -6.56 -2.22 18.05
C ALA A 146 -6.23 -3.65 18.52
N ALA A 147 -7.25 -4.41 18.91
CA ALA A 147 -7.09 -5.80 19.33
C ALA A 147 -6.56 -6.68 18.18
N GLY A 148 -7.07 -6.49 16.96
CA GLY A 148 -6.57 -7.16 15.75
C GLY A 148 -5.10 -6.83 15.45
N ALA A 149 -4.68 -5.58 15.65
CA ALA A 149 -3.30 -5.15 15.48
C ALA A 149 -2.35 -5.79 16.51
N LEU A 150 -2.78 -5.87 17.77
CA LEU A 150 -2.04 -6.57 18.83
C LEU A 150 -1.94 -8.06 18.53
N LEU A 151 -3.05 -8.71 18.15
CA LEU A 151 -3.09 -10.11 17.78
C LEU A 151 -2.15 -10.41 16.61
N ARG A 152 -2.17 -9.58 15.56
CA ARG A 152 -1.27 -9.68 14.41
C ARG A 152 0.20 -9.65 14.84
N ARG A 153 0.58 -8.71 15.72
CA ARG A 153 1.95 -8.61 16.26
C ARG A 153 2.30 -9.84 17.11
N GLY A 154 1.35 -10.34 17.92
CA GLY A 154 1.52 -11.57 18.69
C GLY A 154 1.76 -12.77 17.80
N VAL A 155 0.91 -12.99 16.79
CA VAL A 155 1.04 -14.10 15.83
C VAL A 155 2.37 -14.03 15.06
N ALA A 156 2.86 -12.82 14.73
CA ALA A 156 4.13 -12.63 14.05
C ALA A 156 5.35 -13.14 14.84
N HIS A 157 5.25 -13.29 16.18
CA HIS A 157 6.31 -13.91 17.00
C HIS A 157 6.38 -15.42 16.87
N PHE A 158 5.27 -16.06 16.51
CA PHE A 158 5.17 -17.54 16.42
C PHE A 158 5.32 -18.04 14.99
N THR A 159 5.01 -17.22 13.99
CA THR A 159 5.04 -17.64 12.59
C THR A 159 5.35 -16.48 11.64
N GLY A 160 6.18 -16.78 10.64
CA GLY A 160 6.42 -15.91 9.50
C GLY A 160 5.36 -15.99 8.39
N ASN A 161 4.27 -16.75 8.59
CA ASN A 161 3.24 -16.91 7.56
C ASN A 161 2.48 -15.60 7.34
N ALA A 162 2.58 -15.07 6.11
CA ALA A 162 1.99 -13.80 5.72
C ALA A 162 0.45 -13.81 5.70
N PHE A 163 -0.17 -15.00 5.61
CA PHE A 163 -1.63 -15.15 5.52
C PHE A 163 -2.29 -15.35 6.89
N LEU A 164 -1.61 -16.02 7.82
CA LEU A 164 -2.18 -16.33 9.13
C LEU A 164 -2.39 -15.08 9.98
N GLN A 165 -1.48 -14.12 9.92
CA GLN A 165 -1.58 -12.87 10.67
C GLN A 165 -2.85 -12.07 10.33
N PRO A 166 -3.14 -11.72 9.05
CA PRO A 166 -4.36 -11.01 8.68
C PRO A 166 -5.62 -11.88 8.85
N PHE A 167 -5.54 -13.21 8.67
CA PHE A 167 -6.64 -14.11 8.95
C PHE A 167 -7.10 -14.04 10.41
N CYS A 168 -6.17 -14.15 11.38
CA CYS A 168 -6.51 -14.10 12.80
C CYS A 168 -7.09 -12.73 13.20
N ALA A 169 -6.54 -11.63 12.68
CA ALA A 169 -7.07 -10.30 12.94
C ALA A 169 -8.48 -10.11 12.37
N ALA A 170 -8.74 -10.63 11.17
CA ALA A 170 -10.06 -10.58 10.54
C ALA A 170 -11.07 -11.52 11.22
N LEU A 171 -10.63 -12.68 11.69
CA LEU A 171 -11.47 -13.59 12.51
C LEU A 171 -11.96 -12.86 13.77
N LEU A 172 -11.07 -12.18 14.48
CA LEU A 172 -11.42 -11.37 15.64
C LEU A 172 -12.42 -10.26 15.26
N ALA A 173 -12.22 -9.56 14.16
CA ALA A 173 -13.14 -8.53 13.69
C ALA A 173 -14.52 -9.11 13.35
N GLY A 174 -14.58 -10.30 12.77
CA GLY A 174 -15.81 -11.04 12.51
C GLY A 174 -16.56 -11.40 13.81
N VAL A 175 -15.84 -11.89 14.82
CA VAL A 175 -16.40 -12.20 16.16
C VAL A 175 -16.97 -10.93 16.81
N VAL A 176 -16.21 -9.82 16.81
CA VAL A 176 -16.67 -8.53 17.37
C VAL A 176 -17.90 -8.02 16.61
N GLY A 177 -17.90 -8.09 15.28
CA GLY A 177 -19.04 -7.74 14.45
C GLY A 177 -20.28 -8.59 14.78
N ALA A 178 -20.11 -9.90 14.92
CA ALA A 178 -21.20 -10.81 15.28
C ALA A 178 -21.79 -10.52 16.68
N LEU A 179 -20.92 -10.24 17.66
CA LEU A 179 -21.36 -9.85 19.00
C LEU A 179 -22.10 -8.50 18.97
N ALA A 180 -21.64 -7.54 18.18
CA ALA A 180 -22.32 -6.27 18.01
C ALA A 180 -23.74 -6.44 17.43
N VAL A 181 -23.93 -7.38 16.49
CA VAL A 181 -25.26 -7.76 15.98
C VAL A 181 -26.11 -8.39 17.10
N ARG A 182 -25.58 -9.44 17.74
CA ARG A 182 -26.32 -10.24 18.74
C ARG A 182 -26.83 -9.41 19.92
N TYR A 183 -26.02 -8.44 20.35
CA TYR A 183 -26.37 -7.56 21.48
C TYR A 183 -26.94 -6.20 21.07
N GLN A 184 -27.22 -6.02 19.77
CA GLN A 184 -27.80 -4.77 19.21
C GLN A 184 -27.00 -3.51 19.60
N LEU A 185 -25.66 -3.64 19.71
CA LEU A 185 -24.79 -2.55 20.15
C LEU A 185 -24.65 -1.44 19.11
N SER A 186 -25.03 -1.69 17.85
CA SER A 186 -24.92 -0.73 16.76
C SER A 186 -25.88 -1.02 15.63
N SER A 187 -26.43 0.02 14.99
CA SER A 187 -27.20 -0.06 13.75
C SER A 187 -26.31 -0.25 12.50
N SER A 188 -25.00 0.03 12.61
CA SER A 188 -24.03 -0.05 11.51
C SER A 188 -23.25 -1.37 11.51
N LEU A 189 -23.94 -2.48 11.75
CA LEU A 189 -23.38 -3.79 12.07
C LEU A 189 -22.34 -4.30 11.07
N ARG A 190 -22.59 -4.11 9.76
CA ARG A 190 -21.67 -4.48 8.69
C ARG A 190 -20.32 -3.76 8.81
N LEU A 191 -20.35 -2.46 9.09
CA LEU A 191 -19.15 -1.64 9.15
C LEU A 191 -18.30 -1.98 10.39
N VAL A 192 -18.93 -2.42 11.49
CA VAL A 192 -18.20 -2.90 12.68
C VAL A 192 -17.32 -4.10 12.37
N ALA A 193 -17.78 -5.01 11.52
CA ALA A 193 -17.00 -6.16 11.08
C ALA A 193 -15.98 -5.81 9.99
N VAL A 194 -16.37 -5.00 9.01
CA VAL A 194 -15.59 -4.73 7.78
C VAL A 194 -14.48 -3.70 7.99
N CYS A 195 -14.74 -2.58 8.68
CA CYS A 195 -13.76 -1.49 8.79
C CYS A 195 -12.43 -1.90 9.44
N PRO A 196 -12.39 -2.74 10.50
CA PRO A 196 -11.14 -3.26 11.02
C PRO A 196 -10.35 -4.12 10.02
N CYS A 197 -11.07 -4.81 9.10
CA CYS A 197 -10.45 -5.63 8.06
C CYS A 197 -9.88 -4.80 6.92
N MET A 198 -10.41 -3.62 6.65
CA MET A 198 -9.94 -2.78 5.53
C MET A 198 -8.50 -2.34 5.69
N ILE A 199 -8.01 -2.13 6.92
CA ILE A 199 -6.61 -1.75 7.17
C ILE A 199 -5.64 -2.91 6.88
N LEU A 200 -6.15 -4.14 6.80
CA LEU A 200 -5.35 -5.33 6.50
C LEU A 200 -5.15 -5.56 4.99
N VAL A 201 -5.95 -4.90 4.15
CA VAL A 201 -5.91 -5.08 2.69
C VAL A 201 -4.51 -4.73 2.15
N PRO A 202 -3.88 -5.61 1.36
CA PRO A 202 -2.50 -5.47 0.91
C PRO A 202 -2.36 -4.48 -0.27
N GLY A 203 -2.78 -3.24 -0.05
CA GLY A 203 -2.84 -2.19 -1.06
C GLY A 203 -1.52 -1.91 -1.79
N PRO A 204 -0.34 -1.85 -1.12
CA PRO A 204 0.93 -1.67 -1.81
C PRO A 204 1.24 -2.78 -2.82
N HIS A 205 0.86 -4.03 -2.52
CA HIS A 205 1.07 -5.15 -3.46
C HIS A 205 0.14 -5.04 -4.66
N ILE A 206 -1.12 -4.63 -4.44
CA ILE A 206 -2.10 -4.42 -5.52
C ILE A 206 -1.61 -3.31 -6.45
N LEU A 207 -1.22 -2.15 -5.91
CA LEU A 207 -0.74 -1.03 -6.72
C LEU A 207 0.57 -1.35 -7.44
N ASN A 208 1.57 -1.91 -6.75
CA ASN A 208 2.83 -2.30 -7.39
C ASN A 208 2.61 -3.39 -8.43
N GLY A 209 1.67 -4.33 -8.20
CA GLY A 209 1.26 -5.33 -9.18
C GLY A 209 0.67 -4.69 -10.44
N GLY A 210 -0.26 -3.75 -10.27
CA GLY A 210 -0.82 -2.98 -11.37
C GLY A 210 0.24 -2.18 -12.14
N LEU A 211 1.17 -1.52 -11.43
CA LEU A 211 2.28 -0.78 -12.05
C LEU A 211 3.20 -1.69 -12.87
N ASP A 212 3.53 -2.88 -12.35
CA ASP A 212 4.39 -3.83 -13.06
C ASP A 212 3.68 -4.41 -14.29
N LEU A 213 2.36 -4.72 -14.22
CA LEU A 213 1.56 -5.18 -15.35
C LEU A 213 1.48 -4.14 -16.48
N ILE A 214 1.18 -2.87 -16.15
CA ILE A 214 1.11 -1.76 -17.12
C ILE A 214 2.47 -1.56 -17.83
N ARG A 215 3.58 -1.89 -17.17
CA ARG A 215 4.94 -1.81 -17.73
C ARG A 215 5.42 -3.07 -18.42
N GLY A 216 4.55 -4.04 -18.63
CA GLY A 216 4.86 -5.30 -19.31
C GLY A 216 5.65 -6.30 -18.45
N ARG A 217 5.84 -6.07 -17.14
CA ARG A 217 6.47 -7.02 -16.22
C ARG A 217 5.45 -8.06 -15.75
N VAL A 218 4.92 -8.85 -16.69
CA VAL A 218 3.72 -9.68 -16.49
C VAL A 218 3.92 -10.66 -15.34
N HIS A 219 5.03 -11.41 -15.29
CA HIS A 219 5.28 -12.40 -14.24
C HIS A 219 5.28 -11.78 -12.84
N LEU A 220 6.03 -10.70 -12.63
CA LEU A 220 6.14 -10.05 -11.32
C LEU A 220 4.83 -9.38 -10.93
N GLY A 221 4.19 -8.70 -11.87
CA GLY A 221 2.90 -8.04 -11.64
C GLY A 221 1.81 -9.05 -11.29
N ALA A 222 1.71 -10.16 -12.04
CA ALA A 222 0.76 -11.24 -11.76
C ALA A 222 1.03 -11.87 -10.38
N SER A 223 2.29 -12.17 -10.05
CA SER A 223 2.66 -12.72 -8.74
C SER A 223 2.24 -11.80 -7.57
N ARG A 224 2.43 -10.48 -7.71
CA ARG A 224 1.99 -9.49 -6.70
C ARG A 224 0.47 -9.47 -6.56
N VAL A 225 -0.27 -9.51 -7.66
CA VAL A 225 -1.75 -9.52 -7.67
C VAL A 225 -2.27 -10.82 -7.06
N VAL A 226 -1.69 -11.97 -7.43
CA VAL A 226 -2.07 -13.28 -6.84
C VAL A 226 -1.79 -13.30 -5.35
N PHE A 227 -0.61 -12.87 -4.91
CA PHE A 227 -0.29 -12.77 -3.48
C PHE A 227 -1.29 -11.88 -2.73
N ALA A 228 -1.59 -10.70 -3.28
CA ALA A 228 -2.60 -9.81 -2.69
C ALA A 228 -3.98 -10.46 -2.65
N GLY A 229 -4.37 -11.18 -3.69
CA GLY A 229 -5.61 -11.96 -3.75
C GLY A 229 -5.69 -13.02 -2.65
N LEU A 230 -4.61 -13.77 -2.43
CA LEU A 230 -4.54 -14.77 -1.35
C LEU A 230 -4.64 -14.14 0.05
N VAL A 231 -4.02 -12.97 0.27
CA VAL A 231 -4.18 -12.21 1.52
C VAL A 231 -5.64 -11.77 1.70
N ILE A 232 -6.31 -11.27 0.65
CA ILE A 232 -7.72 -10.88 0.69
C ILE A 232 -8.61 -12.09 0.99
N VAL A 233 -8.33 -13.25 0.37
CA VAL A 233 -9.05 -14.51 0.67
C VAL A 233 -8.86 -14.89 2.15
N ALA A 234 -7.65 -14.81 2.68
CA ALA A 234 -7.38 -15.10 4.10
C ALA A 234 -8.17 -14.16 5.02
N ILE A 235 -8.17 -12.85 4.74
CA ILE A 235 -8.95 -11.86 5.49
C ILE A 235 -10.46 -12.15 5.40
N SER A 236 -10.97 -12.38 4.19
CA SER A 236 -12.40 -12.66 3.97
C SER A 236 -12.84 -13.93 4.67
N THR A 237 -12.02 -15.00 4.59
CA THR A 237 -12.30 -16.27 5.27
C THR A 237 -12.31 -16.09 6.79
N GLY A 238 -11.33 -15.38 7.34
CA GLY A 238 -11.28 -15.09 8.79
C GLY A 238 -12.51 -14.29 9.22
N LEU A 239 -12.85 -13.21 8.52
CA LEU A 239 -14.01 -12.37 8.80
C LEU A 239 -15.32 -13.17 8.78
N LEU A 240 -15.58 -13.91 7.69
CA LEU A 240 -16.81 -14.67 7.50
C LEU A 240 -16.92 -15.85 8.50
N LEU A 241 -15.80 -16.53 8.80
CA LEU A 241 -15.76 -17.56 9.81
C LEU A 241 -16.06 -17.00 11.21
N GLY A 242 -15.47 -15.86 11.57
CA GLY A 242 -15.74 -15.20 12.85
C GLY A 242 -17.21 -14.84 13.03
N MET A 243 -17.88 -14.37 11.98
CA MET A 243 -19.32 -14.10 11.98
C MET A 243 -20.15 -15.39 12.02
N ALA A 244 -19.75 -16.41 11.26
CA ALA A 244 -20.46 -17.68 11.17
C ALA A 244 -20.49 -18.45 12.48
N LEU A 245 -19.48 -18.28 13.37
CA LEU A 245 -19.46 -18.87 14.71
C LEU A 245 -20.68 -18.47 15.57
N PHE A 246 -21.31 -17.36 15.24
CA PHE A 246 -22.54 -16.86 15.89
C PHE A 246 -23.78 -16.98 15.01
N GLY A 247 -23.70 -17.68 13.88
CA GLY A 247 -24.82 -17.87 12.95
C GLY A 247 -25.19 -16.61 12.16
N ILE A 248 -24.29 -15.63 12.07
CA ILE A 248 -24.54 -14.35 11.42
C ILE A 248 -23.85 -14.31 10.06
N ALA A 249 -24.57 -13.86 9.03
CA ALA A 249 -24.03 -13.58 7.70
C ALA A 249 -23.73 -12.08 7.55
N LEU A 250 -22.66 -11.75 6.82
CA LEU A 250 -22.35 -10.37 6.48
C LEU A 250 -23.35 -9.85 5.44
N PRO A 251 -24.12 -8.77 5.73
CA PRO A 251 -25.05 -8.20 4.76
C PRO A 251 -24.34 -7.69 3.50
N VAL A 252 -24.96 -7.90 2.32
CA VAL A 252 -24.45 -7.46 1.02
C VAL A 252 -25.01 -6.12 0.56
N ASP A 253 -25.85 -5.47 1.37
CA ASP A 253 -26.47 -4.19 1.05
C ASP A 253 -25.43 -3.08 0.82
N PRO A 254 -25.70 -2.11 -0.09
CA PRO A 254 -24.78 -0.98 -0.30
C PRO A 254 -24.63 -0.11 0.93
N ALA A 255 -23.50 0.58 1.05
CA ALA A 255 -23.29 1.58 2.08
C ALA A 255 -24.27 2.76 1.87
N GLY A 256 -24.99 3.14 2.91
CA GLY A 256 -26.26 3.84 2.75
C GLY A 256 -26.26 5.34 3.00
N ARG A 257 -25.17 6.05 3.25
CA ARG A 257 -25.26 7.48 3.58
C ARG A 257 -24.15 8.32 2.94
N VAL A 258 -24.54 9.45 2.33
CA VAL A 258 -23.62 10.51 1.93
C VAL A 258 -23.14 11.23 3.18
N VAL A 259 -21.83 11.23 3.37
CA VAL A 259 -21.15 11.91 4.49
C VAL A 259 -20.93 13.39 4.12
N PRO A 260 -21.12 14.36 5.03
CA PRO A 260 -20.75 15.75 4.76
C PRO A 260 -19.28 15.91 4.39
N LEU A 261 -18.97 16.80 3.42
CA LEU A 261 -17.63 17.00 2.90
C LEU A 261 -16.57 17.16 4.00
N TRP A 262 -16.84 17.99 5.02
CA TRP A 262 -15.86 18.25 6.08
C TRP A 262 -15.53 17.00 6.91
N GLN A 263 -16.52 16.13 7.17
CA GLN A 263 -16.30 14.87 7.88
C GLN A 263 -15.48 13.91 7.02
N ASP A 264 -15.80 13.79 5.74
CA ASP A 264 -15.07 12.96 4.78
C ASP A 264 -13.60 13.41 4.68
N VAL A 265 -13.36 14.70 4.54
CA VAL A 265 -12.03 15.31 4.42
C VAL A 265 -11.19 15.10 5.67
N VAL A 266 -11.74 15.36 6.86
CA VAL A 266 -11.04 15.16 8.14
C VAL A 266 -10.75 13.68 8.35
N ALA A 267 -11.74 12.81 8.12
CA ALA A 267 -11.57 11.38 8.25
C ALA A 267 -10.54 10.83 7.25
N ALA A 268 -10.53 11.31 6.01
CA ALA A 268 -9.51 10.95 5.03
C ALA A 268 -8.10 11.33 5.49
N GLY A 269 -7.92 12.53 6.05
CA GLY A 269 -6.64 12.97 6.62
C GLY A 269 -6.15 12.06 7.75
N VAL A 270 -7.04 11.71 8.67
CA VAL A 270 -6.75 10.76 9.76
C VAL A 270 -6.43 9.37 9.22
N ALA A 271 -7.21 8.86 8.25
CA ALA A 271 -6.95 7.57 7.64
C ALA A 271 -5.57 7.52 6.97
N VAL A 272 -5.22 8.54 6.17
CA VAL A 272 -3.92 8.62 5.50
C VAL A 272 -2.78 8.66 6.51
N ALA A 273 -2.89 9.46 7.58
CA ALA A 273 -1.91 9.51 8.65
C ALA A 273 -1.75 8.15 9.34
N ALA A 274 -2.87 7.52 9.68
CA ALA A 274 -2.90 6.22 10.33
C ALA A 274 -2.27 5.11 9.48
N TYR A 275 -2.63 5.01 8.21
CA TYR A 275 -2.04 4.04 7.29
C TYR A 275 -0.55 4.29 7.04
N SER A 276 -0.13 5.56 6.95
CA SER A 276 1.28 5.91 6.83
C SER A 276 2.08 5.39 8.03
N ILE A 277 1.58 5.59 9.24
CA ILE A 277 2.20 5.08 10.47
C ILE A 277 2.15 3.55 10.53
N PHE A 278 1.02 2.95 10.14
CA PHE A 278 0.85 1.50 10.09
C PHE A 278 1.89 0.82 9.18
N PHE A 279 2.29 1.47 8.09
CA PHE A 279 3.35 1.03 7.19
C PHE A 279 4.73 1.61 7.52
N SER A 280 4.94 2.05 8.76
CA SER A 280 6.23 2.54 9.28
C SER A 280 6.76 3.78 8.53
N MET A 281 5.90 4.68 8.04
CA MET A 281 6.38 5.91 7.41
C MET A 281 7.02 6.84 8.45
N PRO A 282 8.21 7.43 8.17
CA PRO A 282 8.83 8.42 9.05
C PRO A 282 7.91 9.62 9.28
N LEU A 283 7.70 10.03 10.52
CA LEU A 283 6.78 11.13 10.89
C LEU A 283 7.08 12.44 10.14
N ARG A 284 8.36 12.73 9.86
CA ARG A 284 8.79 13.91 9.08
C ARG A 284 8.28 13.92 7.63
N MET A 285 7.90 12.76 7.08
CA MET A 285 7.38 12.64 5.72
C MET A 285 5.85 12.64 5.68
N LEU A 286 5.18 12.61 6.84
CA LEU A 286 3.75 12.39 6.97
C LEU A 286 2.91 13.56 6.41
N ALA A 287 3.40 14.79 6.52
CA ALA A 287 2.65 15.98 6.11
C ALA A 287 2.23 15.95 4.63
N TRP A 288 3.10 15.46 3.74
CA TRP A 288 2.83 15.43 2.31
C TRP A 288 1.72 14.44 1.93
N PRO A 289 1.77 13.15 2.28
CA PRO A 289 0.68 12.22 1.95
C PRO A 289 -0.63 12.64 2.59
N VAL A 290 -0.62 13.20 3.83
CA VAL A 290 -1.83 13.68 4.50
C VAL A 290 -2.45 14.83 3.73
N ALA A 291 -1.69 15.88 3.40
CA ALA A 291 -2.21 17.03 2.67
C ALA A 291 -2.74 16.64 1.28
N ILE A 292 -1.97 15.83 0.54
CA ILE A 292 -2.35 15.42 -0.81
C ILE A 292 -3.52 14.44 -0.77
N GLY A 293 -3.53 13.49 0.16
CA GLY A 293 -4.62 12.54 0.30
C GLY A 293 -5.93 13.19 0.73
N THR A 294 -5.86 14.16 1.63
CA THR A 294 -7.01 14.96 2.04
C THR A 294 -7.61 15.74 0.86
N LEU A 295 -6.75 16.40 0.05
CA LEU A 295 -7.15 17.11 -1.16
C LEU A 295 -7.77 16.15 -2.20
N ALA A 296 -7.12 15.04 -2.45
CA ALA A 296 -7.60 14.03 -3.40
C ALA A 296 -8.97 13.46 -3.00
N HIS A 297 -9.17 13.23 -1.70
CA HIS A 297 -10.43 12.74 -1.16
C HIS A 297 -11.53 13.78 -1.26
N ALA A 298 -11.23 15.04 -0.94
CA ALA A 298 -12.16 16.16 -1.13
C ALA A 298 -12.62 16.27 -2.59
N LEU A 299 -11.69 16.19 -3.53
CA LEU A 299 -12.02 16.24 -4.95
C LEU A 299 -12.86 15.03 -5.37
N ARG A 300 -12.51 13.82 -4.91
CA ARG A 300 -13.32 12.62 -5.13
C ARG A 300 -14.76 12.82 -4.65
N TRP A 301 -14.94 13.34 -3.45
CA TRP A 301 -16.26 13.62 -2.88
C TRP A 301 -17.04 14.62 -3.75
N CYS A 302 -16.43 15.75 -4.12
CA CYS A 302 -17.06 16.77 -4.95
C CYS A 302 -17.50 16.22 -6.32
N VAL A 303 -16.65 15.42 -6.96
CA VAL A 303 -16.93 14.85 -8.28
C VAL A 303 -18.03 13.77 -8.21
N MET A 304 -17.99 12.91 -7.20
CA MET A 304 -19.01 11.87 -7.02
C MET A 304 -20.37 12.48 -6.65
N THR A 305 -20.38 13.47 -5.75
CA THR A 305 -21.64 14.08 -5.27
C THR A 305 -22.19 15.10 -6.24
N GLY A 306 -21.31 15.92 -6.85
CA GLY A 306 -21.73 17.00 -7.76
C GLY A 306 -22.01 16.54 -9.20
N LEU A 307 -21.24 15.58 -9.73
CA LEU A 307 -21.38 15.09 -11.10
C LEU A 307 -22.05 13.71 -11.17
N GLY A 308 -22.34 13.06 -10.03
CA GLY A 308 -22.99 11.76 -9.98
C GLY A 308 -22.16 10.61 -10.57
N VAL A 309 -20.84 10.77 -10.70
CA VAL A 309 -19.98 9.73 -11.28
C VAL A 309 -19.74 8.58 -10.31
N GLY A 310 -19.45 7.40 -10.84
CA GLY A 310 -19.22 6.20 -10.05
C GLY A 310 -17.88 6.21 -9.28
N PRO A 311 -17.70 5.28 -8.31
CA PRO A 311 -16.53 5.23 -7.43
C PRO A 311 -15.18 5.12 -8.17
N ALA A 312 -15.13 4.38 -9.28
CA ALA A 312 -13.91 4.22 -10.09
C ALA A 312 -13.49 5.52 -10.78
N SER A 313 -14.44 6.26 -11.36
CA SER A 313 -14.19 7.57 -11.99
C SER A 313 -13.75 8.61 -10.94
N GLY A 314 -14.39 8.63 -9.77
CA GLY A 314 -13.98 9.47 -8.65
C GLY A 314 -12.56 9.15 -8.17
N ALA A 315 -12.20 7.86 -8.06
CA ALA A 315 -10.86 7.42 -7.70
C ALA A 315 -9.82 7.81 -8.77
N LEU A 316 -10.15 7.70 -10.07
CA LEU A 316 -9.26 8.10 -11.17
C LEU A 316 -8.89 9.58 -11.07
N ILE A 317 -9.88 10.46 -10.96
CA ILE A 317 -9.69 11.91 -10.90
C ILE A 317 -8.86 12.30 -9.66
N ALA A 318 -9.20 11.73 -8.51
CA ALA A 318 -8.47 11.96 -7.28
C ALA A 318 -7.00 11.50 -7.37
N CYS A 319 -6.75 10.32 -7.95
CA CYS A 319 -5.40 9.78 -8.10
C CYS A 319 -4.58 10.52 -9.17
N ILE A 320 -5.21 11.02 -10.25
CA ILE A 320 -4.54 11.92 -11.19
C ILE A 320 -4.07 13.18 -10.47
N THR A 321 -4.93 13.79 -9.67
CA THR A 321 -4.58 14.99 -8.89
C THR A 321 -3.46 14.69 -7.89
N ALA A 322 -3.56 13.58 -7.15
CA ALA A 322 -2.50 13.14 -6.26
C ALA A 322 -1.17 12.92 -7.00
N GLY A 323 -1.19 12.26 -8.16
CA GLY A 323 -0.01 12.00 -8.98
C GLY A 323 0.64 13.29 -9.53
N LEU A 324 -0.18 14.24 -9.98
CA LEU A 324 0.30 15.54 -10.48
C LEU A 324 1.01 16.36 -9.39
N VAL A 325 0.44 16.41 -8.18
CA VAL A 325 1.01 17.17 -7.07
C VAL A 325 2.18 16.42 -6.43
N LEU A 326 2.05 15.11 -6.25
CA LEU A 326 3.05 14.31 -5.55
C LEU A 326 4.34 14.11 -6.34
N THR A 327 4.25 13.97 -7.68
CA THR A 327 5.46 13.69 -8.49
C THR A 327 6.52 14.79 -8.35
N PRO A 328 6.24 16.10 -8.54
CA PRO A 328 7.24 17.13 -8.34
C PRO A 328 7.71 17.23 -6.88
N VAL A 329 6.81 17.01 -5.91
CA VAL A 329 7.17 17.00 -4.49
C VAL A 329 8.13 15.86 -4.18
N ALA A 330 7.81 14.63 -4.61
CA ALA A 330 8.66 13.47 -4.40
C ALA A 330 10.03 13.62 -5.06
N ASN A 331 10.08 14.14 -6.28
CA ASN A 331 11.32 14.41 -7.00
C ASN A 331 12.17 15.49 -6.30
N ARG A 332 11.54 16.59 -5.85
CA ARG A 332 12.23 17.70 -5.15
C ARG A 332 12.81 17.31 -3.81
N TRP A 333 12.08 16.50 -3.03
CA TRP A 333 12.45 16.09 -1.68
C TRP A 333 13.08 14.69 -1.62
N ARG A 334 13.37 14.09 -2.78
CA ARG A 334 13.94 12.74 -2.92
C ARG A 334 13.18 11.69 -2.10
N MET A 335 11.83 11.82 -2.09
CA MET A 335 10.98 10.87 -1.38
C MET A 335 10.63 9.67 -2.26
N PRO A 336 10.46 8.47 -1.68
CA PRO A 336 10.01 7.30 -2.44
C PRO A 336 8.56 7.51 -2.89
N PHE A 337 8.36 7.83 -4.17
CA PHE A 337 7.05 8.13 -4.76
C PHE A 337 6.00 7.04 -4.46
N ALA A 338 6.37 5.75 -4.60
CA ALA A 338 5.44 4.65 -4.38
C ALA A 338 4.91 4.62 -2.93
N ALA A 339 5.79 4.88 -1.94
CA ALA A 339 5.39 4.89 -0.53
C ALA A 339 4.45 6.06 -0.21
N VAL A 340 4.82 7.28 -0.64
CA VAL A 340 4.04 8.48 -0.34
C VAL A 340 2.74 8.51 -1.17
N GLY A 341 2.80 8.07 -2.45
CA GLY A 341 1.65 8.01 -3.33
C GLY A 341 0.62 6.97 -2.85
N PHE A 342 1.09 5.79 -2.47
CA PHE A 342 0.18 4.79 -1.88
C PHE A 342 -0.51 5.32 -0.63
N ALA A 343 0.24 5.88 0.31
CA ALA A 343 -0.33 6.42 1.55
C ALA A 343 -1.40 7.49 1.28
N ALA A 344 -1.17 8.37 0.31
CA ALA A 344 -2.11 9.43 -0.05
C ALA A 344 -3.46 8.92 -0.59
N VAL A 345 -3.49 7.74 -1.25
CA VAL A 345 -4.71 7.23 -1.89
C VAL A 345 -5.29 6.00 -1.19
N VAL A 346 -4.68 5.53 -0.12
CA VAL A 346 -5.05 4.28 0.56
C VAL A 346 -6.49 4.23 1.05
N SER A 347 -7.06 5.36 1.47
CA SER A 347 -8.46 5.48 1.92
C SER A 347 -9.49 5.20 0.81
N MET A 348 -9.07 5.20 -0.47
CA MET A 348 -9.93 4.90 -1.63
C MET A 348 -9.91 3.43 -2.03
N MET A 349 -9.12 2.59 -1.35
CA MET A 349 -9.05 1.15 -1.65
C MET A 349 -10.42 0.49 -1.55
N PRO A 350 -10.75 -0.42 -2.49
CA PRO A 350 -12.09 -0.99 -2.63
C PRO A 350 -12.41 -2.12 -1.62
N GLY A 351 -11.94 -2.01 -0.37
CA GLY A 351 -12.08 -3.08 0.64
C GLY A 351 -13.53 -3.49 0.89
N VAL A 352 -14.46 -2.54 0.94
CA VAL A 352 -15.89 -2.83 1.13
C VAL A 352 -16.44 -3.69 0.01
N PHE A 353 -16.12 -3.38 -1.25
CA PHE A 353 -16.56 -4.15 -2.42
C PHE A 353 -15.98 -5.56 -2.40
N LEU A 354 -14.71 -5.71 -2.03
CA LEU A 354 -14.05 -7.03 -1.93
C LEU A 354 -14.71 -7.92 -0.87
N PHE A 355 -15.04 -7.39 0.31
CA PHE A 355 -15.68 -8.19 1.37
C PHE A 355 -17.16 -8.47 1.08
N ARG A 356 -17.86 -7.56 0.41
CA ARG A 356 -19.24 -7.82 -0.05
C ARG A 356 -19.26 -8.91 -1.11
N MET A 357 -18.38 -8.84 -2.11
CA MET A 357 -18.19 -9.90 -3.10
C MET A 357 -17.93 -11.25 -2.42
N ALA A 358 -16.97 -11.32 -1.49
CA ALA A 358 -16.65 -12.56 -0.79
C ALA A 358 -17.84 -13.09 0.02
N SER A 359 -18.60 -12.22 0.69
CA SER A 359 -19.81 -12.58 1.40
C SER A 359 -20.89 -13.12 0.48
N GLY A 360 -21.13 -12.44 -0.64
CA GLY A 360 -22.11 -12.89 -1.63
C GLY A 360 -21.76 -14.27 -2.20
N LEU A 361 -20.50 -14.49 -2.55
CA LEU A 361 -20.01 -15.78 -3.03
C LEU A 361 -20.16 -16.90 -1.97
N ALA A 362 -19.86 -16.60 -0.70
CA ALA A 362 -20.04 -17.56 0.39
C ALA A 362 -21.52 -17.91 0.63
N GLN A 363 -22.42 -16.94 0.51
CA GLN A 363 -23.88 -17.15 0.63
C GLN A 363 -24.41 -17.97 -0.54
N ILE A 364 -23.97 -17.70 -1.77
CA ILE A 364 -24.33 -18.51 -2.97
C ILE A 364 -23.88 -19.97 -2.78
N ALA A 365 -22.67 -20.18 -2.27
CA ALA A 365 -22.16 -21.54 -2.03
C ALA A 365 -22.96 -22.29 -0.95
N LYS A 366 -23.51 -21.57 0.05
CA LYS A 366 -24.31 -22.14 1.13
C LYS A 366 -25.77 -22.40 0.71
N ASP A 367 -26.36 -21.52 -0.09
CA ASP A 367 -27.72 -21.60 -0.60
C ASP A 367 -27.76 -21.32 -2.12
N PRO A 368 -27.56 -22.38 -2.95
CA PRO A 368 -27.59 -22.23 -4.41
C PRO A 368 -28.95 -21.78 -4.98
N ALA A 369 -30.06 -22.00 -4.24
CA ALA A 369 -31.38 -21.56 -4.68
C ALA A 369 -31.50 -20.01 -4.67
N GLY A 370 -30.86 -19.34 -3.73
CA GLY A 370 -30.74 -17.88 -3.66
C GLY A 370 -29.69 -17.27 -4.60
N ALA A 371 -28.89 -18.08 -5.30
CA ALA A 371 -27.79 -17.62 -6.13
C ALA A 371 -28.12 -16.52 -7.15
N PRO A 372 -29.26 -16.56 -7.91
CA PRO A 372 -29.55 -15.53 -8.91
C PRO A 372 -29.67 -14.12 -8.33
N ALA A 373 -30.19 -13.98 -7.12
CA ALA A 373 -30.36 -12.69 -6.47
C ALA A 373 -29.01 -12.09 -6.00
N LEU A 374 -28.06 -12.95 -5.60
CA LEU A 374 -26.75 -12.54 -5.06
C LEU A 374 -25.65 -12.42 -6.13
N ALA A 375 -25.76 -13.19 -7.23
CA ALA A 375 -24.74 -13.27 -8.25
C ALA A 375 -24.49 -11.92 -8.93
N GLY A 376 -25.54 -11.20 -9.31
CA GLY A 376 -25.44 -9.89 -9.95
C GLY A 376 -24.73 -8.86 -9.06
N GLY A 377 -25.08 -8.81 -7.77
CA GLY A 377 -24.43 -7.93 -6.80
C GLY A 377 -22.97 -8.28 -6.58
N SER A 378 -22.64 -9.56 -6.39
CA SER A 378 -21.27 -10.03 -6.19
C SER A 378 -20.39 -9.75 -7.42
N PHE A 379 -20.92 -9.96 -8.62
CA PHE A 379 -20.22 -9.65 -9.86
C PHE A 379 -19.99 -8.13 -10.03
N SER A 380 -21.01 -7.31 -9.76
CA SER A 380 -20.90 -5.85 -9.79
C SER A 380 -19.83 -5.35 -8.81
N ASP A 381 -19.77 -5.90 -7.60
CA ASP A 381 -18.76 -5.56 -6.60
C ASP A 381 -17.34 -5.95 -7.07
N ALA A 382 -17.18 -7.13 -7.70
CA ALA A 382 -15.93 -7.57 -8.28
C ALA A 382 -15.44 -6.59 -9.36
N VAL A 383 -16.30 -6.27 -10.34
CA VAL A 383 -16.00 -5.34 -11.43
C VAL A 383 -15.65 -3.95 -10.88
N THR A 384 -16.42 -3.46 -9.91
CA THR A 384 -16.18 -2.16 -9.28
C THR A 384 -14.82 -2.14 -8.55
N ALA A 385 -14.50 -3.19 -7.81
CA ALA A 385 -13.20 -3.29 -7.12
C ALA A 385 -12.03 -3.28 -8.12
N ILE A 386 -12.11 -4.05 -9.20
CA ILE A 386 -11.11 -4.08 -10.26
C ILE A 386 -10.99 -2.70 -10.92
N ALA A 387 -12.12 -2.07 -11.28
CA ALA A 387 -12.13 -0.75 -11.91
C ALA A 387 -11.49 0.32 -11.01
N ILE A 388 -11.76 0.32 -9.69
CA ILE A 388 -11.13 1.24 -8.74
C ILE A 388 -9.60 1.02 -8.70
N VAL A 389 -9.13 -0.22 -8.61
CA VAL A 389 -7.69 -0.53 -8.58
C VAL A 389 -7.00 -0.06 -9.86
N LEU A 390 -7.59 -0.32 -11.02
CA LEU A 390 -7.06 0.14 -12.30
C LEU A 390 -7.05 1.68 -12.37
N ALA A 391 -8.14 2.32 -11.95
CA ALA A 391 -8.26 3.78 -11.90
C ALA A 391 -7.20 4.41 -10.99
N MET A 392 -6.97 3.85 -9.80
CA MET A 392 -5.93 4.31 -8.88
C MET A 392 -4.53 4.13 -9.47
N SER A 393 -4.25 2.98 -10.06
CA SER A 393 -2.93 2.68 -10.67
C SER A 393 -2.65 3.61 -11.84
N LEU A 394 -3.60 3.76 -12.77
CA LEU A 394 -3.47 4.66 -13.93
C LEU A 394 -3.39 6.13 -13.49
N GLY A 395 -4.26 6.54 -12.54
CA GLY A 395 -4.30 7.91 -12.05
C GLY A 395 -2.99 8.35 -11.40
N LEU A 396 -2.32 7.51 -10.64
CA LEU A 396 -1.02 7.80 -10.04
C LEU A 396 0.12 7.73 -11.07
N LEU A 397 0.08 6.75 -11.98
CA LEU A 397 1.20 6.47 -12.88
C LEU A 397 1.24 7.43 -14.08
N ALA A 398 0.11 7.73 -14.71
CA ALA A 398 0.10 8.54 -15.91
C ALA A 398 0.72 9.95 -15.71
N PRO A 399 0.36 10.72 -14.67
CA PRO A 399 1.02 11.99 -14.38
C PRO A 399 2.52 11.85 -14.13
N LYS A 400 2.92 10.82 -13.39
CA LYS A 400 4.34 10.56 -13.11
C LYS A 400 5.13 10.30 -14.38
N LEU A 401 4.64 9.45 -15.27
CA LEU A 401 5.30 9.15 -16.54
C LEU A 401 5.45 10.41 -17.43
N VAL A 402 4.39 11.22 -17.50
CA VAL A 402 4.41 12.49 -18.27
C VAL A 402 5.43 13.46 -17.68
N ILE A 403 5.39 13.70 -16.37
CA ILE A 403 6.31 14.65 -15.70
C ILE A 403 7.76 14.17 -15.82
N ASP A 404 8.04 12.90 -15.58
CA ASP A 404 9.39 12.34 -15.68
C ASP A 404 9.92 12.42 -17.12
N SER A 405 9.07 12.16 -18.15
CA SER A 405 9.46 12.28 -19.57
C SER A 405 9.74 13.72 -19.99
N LEU A 406 8.96 14.68 -19.49
CA LEU A 406 9.18 16.10 -19.73
C LEU A 406 10.47 16.59 -19.06
N SER A 407 10.72 16.15 -17.82
CA SER A 407 11.92 16.51 -17.07
C SER A 407 13.20 15.96 -17.72
N ALA A 408 13.14 14.78 -18.33
CA ALA A 408 14.27 14.17 -19.04
C ALA A 408 14.63 14.89 -20.35
N ARG A 409 13.70 15.64 -20.95
CA ARG A 409 13.91 16.41 -22.19
C ARG A 409 14.54 17.79 -21.98
N VAL A 410 14.55 18.30 -20.75
CA VAL A 410 15.20 19.58 -20.43
C VAL A 410 16.70 19.32 -20.25
N PRO A 411 17.58 19.78 -21.19
CA PRO A 411 19.01 19.56 -21.05
C PRO A 411 19.50 20.25 -19.78
N ALA A 412 20.26 19.52 -18.96
CA ALA A 412 20.91 20.10 -17.80
C ALA A 412 21.72 21.32 -18.24
N ARG A 413 21.39 22.52 -17.76
CA ARG A 413 22.22 23.72 -17.94
C ARG A 413 23.62 23.35 -17.47
N ARG A 414 24.55 23.19 -18.40
CA ARG A 414 25.99 23.05 -18.08
C ARG A 414 26.36 24.27 -17.24
N PRO A 415 27.01 24.07 -16.06
CA PRO A 415 27.61 25.21 -15.36
C PRO A 415 28.54 25.88 -16.36
N GLY A 416 28.32 27.17 -16.59
CA GLY A 416 29.12 27.93 -17.50
C GLY A 416 30.61 27.80 -17.15
N THR A 417 31.39 27.31 -18.09
CA THR A 417 32.84 27.44 -18.04
C THR A 417 33.13 28.92 -18.04
N GLY A 418 33.36 29.47 -16.85
CA GLY A 418 33.86 30.82 -16.72
C GLY A 418 35.17 30.91 -17.51
N ARG A 419 35.12 31.55 -18.67
CA ARG A 419 36.31 32.10 -19.31
C ARG A 419 36.71 33.28 -18.42
N THR A 420 37.75 33.10 -17.68
CA THR A 420 38.56 34.23 -17.17
C THR A 420 39.35 34.85 -18.33
N PRO A 421 39.47 36.17 -18.41
CA PRO A 421 40.21 36.88 -19.45
C PRO A 421 41.73 36.66 -19.34
#